data_1345a86a13b665dfd6c8945ee092a599
#
_entry.id   1345a86a13b665dfd6c8945ee092a599
#
_cell.length_a   1.000
_cell.length_b   1.000
_cell.length_c   1.000
_cell.angle_alpha   90.00
_cell.angle_beta   90.00
_cell.angle_gamma   90.00
#
_symmetry.space_group_name_H-M   'P 1'
#
loop_
_entity.id
_entity.type
_entity.pdbx_description
1 polymer ?
#
loop_
_entity_poly.entity_id
_entity_poly.type
_entity_poly.pdbx_seq_one_letter_code
_entity_poly.pdbx_strand_id
1 'polypeptide(L)'
;MNKLPAVLMMLCASVLPGAALAEVVTVYTSARVAPLVVSDDQGIYPDLIHYLNRHAPGGLSFRLEYLPRKRLQLKVENGELNGIVIGMMPRWFDDAAQKKYLWTTPFALDRYVVVLPAGQAYSQAKPGALAGRSVGMVLGYSYPDLESWIRRQGLIRSDAPSDDKSLEKLQLGRVDSVAAAESVVRYYMKVHGIREDKLQLYGLPSSPTERRFLVPHSKAAVYEKIAPVIRKLKDDPEWQRLVSKYE
;
A
#
# COMPACT_ATOMS: atom_id res chain seq x y z
N MET A 1 47.33 -28.65 -67.03
CA MET A 1 45.93 -28.31 -66.79
C MET A 1 45.63 -28.71 -65.35
N ASN A 2 45.81 -27.79 -64.37
CA ASN A 2 45.56 -28.04 -62.94
C ASN A 2 44.27 -27.34 -62.54
N LYS A 3 43.28 -28.13 -62.11
CA LYS A 3 42.01 -27.62 -61.54
C LYS A 3 42.17 -27.48 -60.03
N LEU A 4 42.14 -26.25 -59.53
CA LEU A 4 41.97 -25.99 -58.03
C LEU A 4 40.55 -26.25 -57.64
N PRO A 5 40.29 -26.92 -56.47
CA PRO A 5 38.97 -26.98 -55.89
C PRO A 5 38.65 -25.69 -55.11
N ALA A 6 37.48 -25.12 -55.38
CA ALA A 6 36.93 -24.02 -54.61
C ALA A 6 36.42 -24.53 -53.22
N VAL A 7 37.04 -24.06 -52.16
CA VAL A 7 36.56 -24.28 -50.78
C VAL A 7 35.47 -23.27 -50.48
N LEU A 8 34.23 -23.76 -50.36
CA LEU A 8 33.07 -22.98 -49.94
C LEU A 8 33.10 -22.81 -48.40
N MET A 9 33.50 -21.64 -47.94
CA MET A 9 33.53 -21.31 -46.51
C MET A 9 32.12 -20.92 -46.05
N MET A 10 31.45 -21.84 -45.38
CA MET A 10 30.09 -21.65 -44.81
C MET A 10 30.21 -20.79 -43.56
N LEU A 11 29.82 -19.51 -43.63
CA LEU A 11 29.80 -18.57 -42.52
C LEU A 11 28.57 -18.90 -41.65
N CYS A 12 28.76 -19.64 -40.55
CA CYS A 12 27.75 -19.78 -39.54
C CYS A 12 27.60 -18.46 -38.78
N ALA A 13 26.60 -17.68 -39.14
CA ALA A 13 26.18 -16.51 -38.36
C ALA A 13 25.53 -17.03 -37.04
N SER A 14 26.27 -17.02 -35.95
CA SER A 14 25.75 -17.25 -34.61
C SER A 14 24.84 -16.06 -34.24
N VAL A 15 23.52 -16.28 -34.31
CA VAL A 15 22.53 -15.35 -33.77
C VAL A 15 22.65 -15.42 -32.24
N LEU A 16 23.34 -14.47 -31.63
CA LEU A 16 23.31 -14.25 -30.19
C LEU A 16 21.88 -13.91 -29.80
N PRO A 17 21.27 -14.62 -28.87
CA PRO A 17 19.98 -14.22 -28.34
C PRO A 17 20.13 -12.83 -27.71
N GLY A 18 19.51 -11.83 -28.30
CA GLY A 18 19.46 -10.48 -27.74
C GLY A 18 18.90 -10.58 -26.33
N ALA A 19 19.64 -10.12 -25.34
CA ALA A 19 19.13 -9.97 -23.98
C ALA A 19 17.91 -9.04 -24.04
N ALA A 20 16.72 -9.60 -23.93
CA ALA A 20 15.50 -8.81 -23.82
C ALA A 20 15.65 -7.92 -22.60
N LEU A 21 15.72 -6.62 -22.78
CA LEU A 21 15.72 -5.64 -21.70
C LEU A 21 14.43 -5.86 -20.89
N ALA A 22 14.58 -6.04 -19.59
CA ALA A 22 13.43 -6.17 -18.72
C ALA A 22 12.54 -4.92 -18.82
N GLU A 23 11.26 -5.11 -19.11
CA GLU A 23 10.30 -4.00 -19.10
C GLU A 23 10.17 -3.47 -17.67
N VAL A 24 10.48 -2.18 -17.47
CA VAL A 24 10.34 -1.53 -16.17
C VAL A 24 8.91 -1.06 -15.98
N VAL A 25 8.22 -1.67 -15.01
CA VAL A 25 6.86 -1.29 -14.60
C VAL A 25 6.93 -0.37 -13.39
N THR A 26 6.44 0.87 -13.54
CA THR A 26 6.31 1.78 -12.41
C THR A 26 5.13 1.36 -11.54
N VAL A 27 5.40 1.20 -10.24
CA VAL A 27 4.41 0.90 -9.20
C VAL A 27 4.23 2.15 -8.35
N TYR A 28 3.10 2.80 -8.47
CA TYR A 28 2.82 4.03 -7.73
C TYR A 28 2.25 3.75 -6.35
N THR A 29 2.67 4.56 -5.37
CA THR A 29 2.08 4.57 -4.03
C THR A 29 1.79 6.00 -3.58
N SER A 30 0.76 6.16 -2.76
CA SER A 30 0.54 7.41 -2.01
C SER A 30 0.89 7.29 -0.52
N ALA A 31 1.37 6.14 -0.09
CA ALA A 31 1.82 5.93 1.28
C ALA A 31 3.25 6.46 1.46
N ARG A 32 3.44 7.22 2.54
CA ARG A 32 4.74 7.64 3.10
C ARG A 32 4.74 7.48 4.60
N VAL A 33 4.20 6.37 5.07
CA VAL A 33 4.04 6.08 6.49
C VAL A 33 4.51 4.67 6.77
N ALA A 34 5.30 4.51 7.82
CA ALA A 34 5.70 3.21 8.31
C ALA A 34 4.50 2.45 8.93
N PRO A 35 4.43 1.15 8.78
CA PRO A 35 5.41 0.24 8.19
C PRO A 35 5.25 0.05 6.67
N LEU A 36 4.29 0.73 6.03
CA LEU A 36 4.04 0.57 4.59
C LEU A 36 5.26 1.00 3.76
N VAL A 37 5.82 2.16 4.09
CA VAL A 37 7.08 2.68 3.54
C VAL A 37 7.87 3.30 4.69
N VAL A 38 8.97 2.68 5.06
CA VAL A 38 9.89 3.16 6.11
C VAL A 38 10.99 4.01 5.50
N SER A 39 11.52 3.56 4.37
CA SER A 39 12.49 4.26 3.52
C SER A 39 12.28 3.85 2.07
N ASP A 40 13.13 4.31 1.17
CA ASP A 40 13.04 3.93 -0.26
C ASP A 40 13.18 2.42 -0.47
N ASP A 41 13.95 1.72 0.39
CA ASP A 41 14.24 0.28 0.28
C ASP A 41 13.64 -0.57 1.41
N GLN A 42 12.96 0.03 2.38
CA GLN A 42 12.42 -0.66 3.55
C GLN A 42 10.95 -0.34 3.78
N GLY A 43 10.20 -1.35 4.17
CA GLY A 43 8.77 -1.28 4.41
C GLY A 43 8.01 -2.36 3.65
N ILE A 44 6.76 -2.58 4.00
CA ILE A 44 5.93 -3.62 3.38
C ILE A 44 5.87 -3.45 1.84
N TYR A 45 5.79 -2.21 1.35
CA TYR A 45 5.69 -1.98 -0.10
C TYR A 45 7.03 -2.13 -0.81
N PRO A 46 8.15 -1.51 -0.39
CA PRO A 46 9.45 -1.80 -0.98
C PRO A 46 9.80 -3.28 -0.95
N ASP A 47 9.58 -3.99 0.18
CA ASP A 47 9.84 -5.42 0.29
C ASP A 47 9.00 -6.24 -0.69
N LEU A 48 7.73 -5.85 -0.92
CA LEU A 48 6.88 -6.52 -1.93
C LEU A 48 7.37 -6.26 -3.35
N ILE A 49 7.87 -5.07 -3.65
CA ILE A 49 8.49 -4.78 -4.96
C ILE A 49 9.74 -5.63 -5.16
N HIS A 50 10.62 -5.73 -4.15
CA HIS A 50 11.79 -6.60 -4.22
C HIS A 50 11.40 -8.07 -4.37
N TYR A 51 10.36 -8.51 -3.67
CA TYR A 51 9.81 -9.87 -3.82
C TYR A 51 9.30 -10.11 -5.25
N LEU A 52 8.51 -9.19 -5.82
CA LEU A 52 8.02 -9.30 -7.20
C LEU A 52 9.17 -9.33 -8.22
N ASN A 53 10.22 -8.54 -8.02
CA ASN A 53 11.40 -8.54 -8.90
C ASN A 53 12.12 -9.89 -8.92
N ARG A 54 12.02 -10.68 -7.84
CA ARG A 54 12.59 -12.03 -7.79
C ARG A 54 11.67 -13.12 -8.32
N HIS A 55 10.35 -12.95 -8.15
CA HIS A 55 9.38 -14.03 -8.33
C HIS A 55 8.40 -13.84 -9.50
N ALA A 56 8.26 -12.61 -10.03
CA ALA A 56 7.36 -12.38 -11.16
C ALA A 56 7.95 -12.92 -12.46
N PRO A 57 7.19 -13.71 -13.23
CA PRO A 57 7.70 -14.31 -14.47
C PRO A 57 7.83 -13.28 -15.59
N GLY A 58 8.70 -13.57 -16.56
CA GLY A 58 8.66 -12.96 -17.88
C GLY A 58 9.36 -11.61 -18.02
N GLY A 59 10.52 -11.42 -17.34
CA GLY A 59 11.42 -10.29 -17.63
C GLY A 59 10.85 -8.92 -17.27
N LEU A 60 9.93 -8.85 -16.28
CA LEU A 60 9.48 -7.59 -15.70
C LEU A 60 10.42 -7.16 -14.58
N SER A 61 10.61 -5.85 -14.47
CA SER A 61 11.24 -5.19 -13.33
C SER A 61 10.29 -4.13 -12.78
N PHE A 62 10.13 -4.09 -11.47
CA PHE A 62 9.21 -3.17 -10.78
C PHE A 62 9.98 -2.11 -10.02
N ARG A 63 9.51 -0.87 -10.08
CA ARG A 63 10.08 0.27 -9.34
C ARG A 63 8.97 1.02 -8.62
N LEU A 64 9.13 1.21 -7.31
CA LEU A 64 8.20 2.00 -6.50
C LEU A 64 8.39 3.49 -6.75
N GLU A 65 7.29 4.23 -6.91
CA GLU A 65 7.30 5.68 -7.08
C GLU A 65 6.16 6.32 -6.27
N TYR A 66 6.49 7.36 -5.53
CA TYR A 66 5.52 8.10 -4.74
C TYR A 66 4.78 9.16 -5.56
N LEU A 67 3.46 9.20 -5.42
CA LEU A 67 2.61 10.30 -5.86
C LEU A 67 1.67 10.75 -4.73
N PRO A 68 1.49 12.07 -4.51
CA PRO A 68 0.48 12.56 -3.58
C PRO A 68 -0.91 12.00 -3.90
N ARG A 69 -1.68 11.62 -2.87
CA ARG A 69 -2.95 10.88 -3.01
C ARG A 69 -3.91 11.49 -4.05
N LYS A 70 -4.14 12.80 -3.99
CA LYS A 70 -5.04 13.45 -4.95
C LYS A 70 -4.54 13.41 -6.38
N ARG A 71 -3.22 13.57 -6.59
CA ARG A 71 -2.61 13.47 -7.92
C ARG A 71 -2.70 12.05 -8.48
N LEU A 72 -2.42 11.06 -7.64
CA LEU A 72 -2.56 9.65 -8.00
C LEU A 72 -3.98 9.32 -8.40
N GLN A 73 -4.97 9.74 -7.60
CA GLN A 73 -6.39 9.54 -7.87
C GLN A 73 -6.78 10.09 -9.25
N LEU A 74 -6.46 11.36 -9.52
CA LEU A 74 -6.77 12.02 -10.81
C LEU A 74 -6.12 11.30 -11.99
N LYS A 75 -4.83 10.92 -11.88
CA LYS A 75 -4.14 10.20 -12.96
C LYS A 75 -4.76 8.84 -13.25
N VAL A 76 -5.20 8.12 -12.22
CA VAL A 76 -5.92 6.84 -12.40
C VAL A 76 -7.27 7.06 -13.07
N GLU A 77 -8.07 8.00 -12.58
CA GLU A 77 -9.41 8.29 -13.08
C GLU A 77 -9.42 8.82 -14.53
N ASN A 78 -8.42 9.63 -14.89
CA ASN A 78 -8.24 10.13 -16.25
C ASN A 78 -7.60 9.12 -17.22
N GLY A 79 -7.15 7.95 -16.73
CA GLY A 79 -6.41 6.98 -17.57
C GLY A 79 -5.00 7.41 -17.96
N GLU A 80 -4.42 8.40 -17.26
CA GLU A 80 -3.09 8.97 -17.53
C GLU A 80 -1.94 8.23 -16.82
N LEU A 81 -2.25 7.16 -16.06
CA LEU A 81 -1.26 6.46 -15.28
C LEU A 81 -0.51 5.44 -16.14
N ASN A 82 0.77 5.67 -16.39
CA ASN A 82 1.64 4.69 -17.04
C ASN A 82 2.30 3.77 -16.00
N GLY A 83 1.53 2.83 -15.46
CA GLY A 83 1.99 1.89 -14.44
C GLY A 83 0.82 1.27 -13.68
N ILE A 84 1.10 0.73 -12.51
CA ILE A 84 0.13 0.12 -11.60
C ILE A 84 0.19 0.79 -10.23
N VAL A 85 -0.79 0.55 -9.37
CA VAL A 85 -0.83 1.19 -8.05
C VAL A 85 -0.87 0.12 -6.95
N ILE A 86 -0.03 0.28 -5.93
CA ILE A 86 0.01 -0.59 -4.76
C ILE A 86 -0.78 -0.01 -3.58
N GLY A 87 -1.42 -0.90 -2.81
CA GLY A 87 -2.02 -0.56 -1.52
C GLY A 87 -3.38 0.12 -1.62
N MET A 88 -4.13 -0.14 -2.68
CA MET A 88 -5.44 0.43 -2.92
C MET A 88 -6.58 -0.55 -2.65
N MET A 89 -7.79 -0.01 -2.54
CA MET A 89 -9.03 -0.76 -2.40
C MET A 89 -10.02 -0.35 -3.49
N PRO A 90 -10.82 -1.29 -4.04
CA PRO A 90 -11.80 -0.98 -5.07
C PRO A 90 -12.74 0.18 -4.72
N ARG A 91 -13.27 0.21 -3.49
CA ARG A 91 -14.20 1.25 -3.04
C ARG A 91 -13.62 2.66 -3.00
N TRP A 92 -12.29 2.81 -2.93
CA TRP A 92 -11.65 4.14 -2.98
C TRP A 92 -11.63 4.77 -4.36
N PHE A 93 -12.01 3.97 -5.39
CA PHE A 93 -12.08 4.38 -6.79
C PHE A 93 -13.49 4.17 -7.39
N ASP A 94 -14.53 4.13 -6.53
CA ASP A 94 -15.90 3.84 -6.93
C ASP A 94 -16.02 2.58 -7.81
N ASP A 95 -15.21 1.56 -7.48
CA ASP A 95 -15.14 0.29 -8.20
C ASP A 95 -15.39 -0.92 -7.30
N ALA A 96 -16.34 -0.80 -6.37
CA ALA A 96 -16.70 -1.89 -5.44
C ALA A 96 -17.03 -3.19 -6.17
N ALA A 97 -17.59 -3.09 -7.38
CA ALA A 97 -17.89 -4.23 -8.25
C ALA A 97 -16.67 -4.75 -9.04
N GLN A 98 -15.51 -4.12 -8.94
CA GLN A 98 -14.25 -4.47 -9.59
C GLN A 98 -14.37 -4.59 -11.12
N LYS A 99 -15.05 -3.62 -11.75
CA LYS A 99 -15.29 -3.59 -13.20
C LYS A 99 -14.48 -2.53 -13.94
N LYS A 100 -14.05 -1.45 -13.24
CA LYS A 100 -13.30 -0.35 -13.86
C LYS A 100 -11.82 -0.67 -14.03
N TYR A 101 -11.26 -1.49 -13.12
CA TYR A 101 -9.85 -1.86 -13.08
C TYR A 101 -9.69 -3.34 -12.79
N LEU A 102 -8.50 -3.86 -13.04
CA LEU A 102 -8.10 -5.20 -12.59
C LEU A 102 -7.53 -5.11 -11.17
N TRP A 103 -8.00 -5.96 -10.28
CA TRP A 103 -7.61 -5.99 -8.88
C TRP A 103 -7.00 -7.33 -8.51
N THR A 104 -5.83 -7.32 -7.89
CA THR A 104 -5.26 -8.55 -7.33
C THR A 104 -6.05 -9.02 -6.11
N THR A 105 -5.80 -10.24 -5.64
CA THR A 105 -6.16 -10.61 -4.27
C THR A 105 -5.46 -9.68 -3.26
N PRO A 106 -5.99 -9.50 -2.05
CA PRO A 106 -5.30 -8.73 -1.02
C PRO A 106 -3.95 -9.35 -0.68
N PHE A 107 -2.92 -8.52 -0.59
CA PHE A 107 -1.60 -8.93 -0.09
C PHE A 107 -1.39 -8.56 1.39
N ALA A 108 -2.21 -7.67 1.93
CA ALA A 108 -2.25 -7.32 3.34
C ALA A 108 -3.67 -6.96 3.76
N LEU A 109 -3.99 -7.29 5.00
CA LEU A 109 -5.23 -6.90 5.67
C LEU A 109 -4.88 -5.95 6.80
N ASP A 110 -5.71 -4.94 6.97
CA ASP A 110 -5.57 -3.95 8.03
C ASP A 110 -6.96 -3.52 8.50
N ARG A 111 -7.03 -2.73 9.54
CA ARG A 111 -8.28 -2.09 9.99
C ARG A 111 -7.98 -0.70 10.54
N TYR A 112 -8.94 0.19 10.47
CA TYR A 112 -8.84 1.46 11.16
C TYR A 112 -9.20 1.30 12.64
N VAL A 113 -8.45 1.99 13.46
CA VAL A 113 -8.66 2.09 14.91
C VAL A 113 -8.76 3.56 15.30
N VAL A 114 -9.52 3.83 16.36
CA VAL A 114 -9.37 5.07 17.11
C VAL A 114 -8.41 4.81 18.26
N VAL A 115 -7.42 5.67 18.37
CA VAL A 115 -6.38 5.64 19.41
C VAL A 115 -6.67 6.73 20.42
N LEU A 116 -6.72 6.35 21.69
CA LEU A 116 -6.94 7.25 22.82
C LEU A 116 -5.77 7.08 23.82
N PRO A 117 -5.44 8.12 24.60
CA PRO A 117 -4.59 7.95 25.77
C PRO A 117 -5.18 6.96 26.76
N ALA A 118 -4.34 6.27 27.53
CA ALA A 118 -4.74 5.36 28.59
C ALA A 118 -5.70 6.02 29.58
N GLY A 119 -6.66 5.24 30.09
CA GLY A 119 -7.64 5.71 31.09
C GLY A 119 -8.82 6.49 30.52
N GLN A 120 -8.88 6.74 29.20
CA GLN A 120 -10.04 7.34 28.58
C GLN A 120 -11.04 6.27 28.15
N ALA A 121 -12.20 6.23 28.80
CA ALA A 121 -13.26 5.31 28.41
C ALA A 121 -13.88 5.74 27.07
N TYR A 122 -13.93 4.80 26.13
CA TYR A 122 -14.62 4.95 24.87
C TYR A 122 -15.62 3.80 24.67
N SER A 123 -16.80 4.13 24.21
CA SER A 123 -17.80 3.15 23.82
C SER A 123 -18.38 3.50 22.45
N GLN A 124 -18.19 2.63 21.48
CA GLN A 124 -18.79 2.77 20.15
C GLN A 124 -20.33 2.77 20.20
N ALA A 125 -20.93 2.14 21.20
CA ALA A 125 -22.37 2.04 21.35
C ALA A 125 -23.04 3.34 21.81
N LYS A 126 -22.25 4.34 22.26
CA LYS A 126 -22.78 5.63 22.71
C LYS A 126 -22.46 6.73 21.69
N PRO A 127 -23.40 7.12 20.82
CA PRO A 127 -23.21 8.29 19.96
C PRO A 127 -22.89 9.52 20.82
N GLY A 128 -21.96 10.36 20.32
CA GLY A 128 -21.55 11.57 21.03
C GLY A 128 -20.64 11.36 22.23
N ALA A 129 -20.15 10.13 22.50
CA ALA A 129 -19.22 9.87 23.61
C ALA A 129 -17.92 10.70 23.53
N LEU A 130 -17.56 11.16 22.34
CA LEU A 130 -16.39 12.00 22.08
C LEU A 130 -16.78 13.41 21.58
N ALA A 131 -18.00 13.85 21.81
CA ALA A 131 -18.49 15.15 21.32
C ALA A 131 -17.59 16.31 21.75
N GLY A 132 -17.26 17.17 20.79
CA GLY A 132 -16.39 18.32 21.00
C GLY A 132 -14.90 18.01 21.10
N ARG A 133 -14.51 16.72 21.14
CA ARG A 133 -13.10 16.33 21.15
C ARG A 133 -12.50 16.29 19.74
N SER A 134 -11.20 16.48 19.66
CA SER A 134 -10.46 16.46 18.40
C SER A 134 -10.02 15.05 17.99
N VAL A 135 -10.04 14.77 16.68
CA VAL A 135 -9.47 13.56 16.08
C VAL A 135 -8.40 13.92 15.04
N GLY A 136 -7.18 13.43 15.27
CA GLY A 136 -6.07 13.55 14.34
C GLY A 136 -6.27 12.65 13.12
N MET A 137 -6.08 13.20 11.92
CA MET A 137 -6.18 12.49 10.65
C MET A 137 -5.15 13.03 9.64
N VAL A 138 -4.97 12.34 8.52
CA VAL A 138 -4.03 12.79 7.49
C VAL A 138 -4.68 13.77 6.54
N LEU A 139 -4.01 14.91 6.33
CA LEU A 139 -4.44 15.96 5.42
C LEU A 139 -4.61 15.42 3.99
N GLY A 140 -5.73 15.76 3.39
CA GLY A 140 -6.02 15.40 1.99
C GLY A 140 -6.45 13.96 1.76
N TYR A 141 -6.51 13.12 2.81
CA TYR A 141 -7.11 11.80 2.72
C TYR A 141 -8.62 11.89 2.95
N SER A 142 -9.37 11.14 2.12
CA SER A 142 -10.79 10.89 2.31
C SER A 142 -10.97 9.53 2.98
N TYR A 143 -11.84 9.50 3.97
CA TYR A 143 -12.15 8.30 4.76
C TYR A 143 -13.67 8.12 4.82
N PRO A 144 -14.34 7.70 3.74
CA PRO A 144 -15.80 7.71 3.68
C PRO A 144 -16.48 7.00 4.86
N ASP A 145 -15.91 5.85 5.27
CA ASP A 145 -16.43 5.08 6.41
C ASP A 145 -16.20 5.79 7.75
N LEU A 146 -15.07 6.51 7.90
CA LEU A 146 -14.73 7.22 9.13
C LEU A 146 -15.44 8.56 9.25
N GLU A 147 -15.70 9.26 8.16
CA GLU A 147 -16.38 10.57 8.19
C GLU A 147 -17.79 10.46 8.77
N SER A 148 -18.52 9.39 8.46
CA SER A 148 -19.82 9.13 9.06
C SER A 148 -19.70 8.84 10.55
N TRP A 149 -18.67 8.13 11.00
CA TRP A 149 -18.39 7.87 12.40
C TRP A 149 -17.99 9.16 13.13
N ILE A 150 -17.10 9.98 12.57
CA ILE A 150 -16.69 11.29 13.12
C ILE A 150 -17.92 12.16 13.38
N ARG A 151 -18.82 12.27 12.40
CA ARG A 151 -20.07 13.05 12.55
C ARG A 151 -20.97 12.48 13.64
N ARG A 152 -21.15 11.15 13.70
CA ARG A 152 -21.99 10.52 14.76
C ARG A 152 -21.43 10.70 16.17
N GLN A 153 -20.10 10.76 16.30
CA GLN A 153 -19.44 10.99 17.58
C GLN A 153 -19.29 12.45 17.94
N GLY A 154 -19.62 13.38 17.04
CA GLY A 154 -19.45 14.83 17.25
C GLY A 154 -18.01 15.26 17.37
N LEU A 155 -17.08 14.52 16.73
CA LEU A 155 -15.65 14.81 16.74
C LEU A 155 -15.30 15.99 15.82
N ILE A 156 -14.26 16.74 16.20
CA ILE A 156 -13.67 17.82 15.40
C ILE A 156 -12.39 17.28 14.73
N ARG A 157 -12.39 17.24 13.41
CA ARG A 157 -11.23 16.78 12.64
C ARG A 157 -10.05 17.75 12.77
N SER A 158 -8.86 17.24 13.09
CA SER A 158 -7.60 17.95 13.17
C SER A 158 -6.57 17.31 12.26
N ASP A 159 -6.33 17.90 11.11
CA ASP A 159 -5.42 17.35 10.11
C ASP A 159 -3.94 17.51 10.51
N ALA A 160 -3.12 16.53 10.07
CA ALA A 160 -1.68 16.52 10.13
C ALA A 160 -1.08 16.00 8.81
N PRO A 161 0.20 16.28 8.52
CA PRO A 161 0.83 15.81 7.27
C PRO A 161 0.93 14.29 7.14
N SER A 162 0.94 13.55 8.26
CA SER A 162 1.04 12.09 8.31
C SER A 162 0.41 11.52 9.57
N ASP A 163 0.19 10.19 9.60
CA ASP A 163 -0.26 9.47 10.79
C ASP A 163 0.72 9.63 11.95
N ASP A 164 2.04 9.56 11.68
CA ASP A 164 3.08 9.75 12.70
C ASP A 164 2.95 11.11 13.38
N LYS A 165 2.70 12.18 12.61
CA LYS A 165 2.48 13.52 13.16
C LYS A 165 1.15 13.62 13.92
N SER A 166 0.14 12.89 13.53
CA SER A 166 -1.11 12.79 14.31
C SER A 166 -0.87 12.07 15.64
N LEU A 167 -0.12 10.98 15.65
CA LEU A 167 0.24 10.23 16.86
C LEU A 167 1.15 11.04 17.80
N GLU A 168 2.10 11.78 17.24
CA GLU A 168 2.91 12.74 18.01
C GLU A 168 2.04 13.82 18.69
N LYS A 169 1.07 14.40 17.94
CA LYS A 169 0.10 15.36 18.50
C LYS A 169 -0.70 14.75 19.65
N LEU A 170 -1.10 13.47 19.54
CA LEU A 170 -1.80 12.75 20.60
C LEU A 170 -0.95 12.63 21.86
N GLN A 171 0.31 12.23 21.72
CA GLN A 171 1.24 12.12 22.86
C GLN A 171 1.49 13.46 23.56
N LEU A 172 1.51 14.55 22.78
CA LEU A 172 1.67 15.92 23.29
C LEU A 172 0.35 16.53 23.82
N GLY A 173 -0.76 15.79 23.82
CA GLY A 173 -2.06 16.30 24.25
C GLY A 173 -2.65 17.38 23.35
N ARG A 174 -2.17 17.49 22.10
CA ARG A 174 -2.65 18.49 21.12
C ARG A 174 -3.87 18.03 20.32
N VAL A 175 -4.17 16.75 20.38
CA VAL A 175 -5.43 16.14 19.92
C VAL A 175 -5.87 15.12 20.95
N ASP A 176 -7.18 14.86 21.03
CA ASP A 176 -7.76 13.95 22.02
C ASP A 176 -7.75 12.50 21.57
N SER A 177 -7.73 12.29 20.26
CA SER A 177 -7.73 10.96 19.64
C SER A 177 -7.05 11.00 18.27
N VAL A 178 -6.71 9.83 17.71
CA VAL A 178 -6.23 9.67 16.34
C VAL A 178 -6.99 8.52 15.68
N ALA A 179 -7.41 8.71 14.44
CA ALA A 179 -7.94 7.63 13.60
C ALA A 179 -6.90 7.24 12.55
N ALA A 180 -6.34 6.04 12.67
CA ALA A 180 -5.29 5.54 11.81
C ALA A 180 -5.41 4.03 11.56
N ALA A 181 -4.65 3.50 10.61
CA ALA A 181 -4.53 2.06 10.40
C ALA A 181 -3.81 1.41 11.60
N GLU A 182 -4.31 0.27 12.06
CA GLU A 182 -3.76 -0.40 13.26
C GLU A 182 -2.29 -0.77 13.07
N SER A 183 -1.89 -1.25 11.90
CA SER A 183 -0.50 -1.57 11.59
C SER A 183 0.43 -0.37 11.77
N VAL A 184 -0.01 0.81 11.36
CA VAL A 184 0.74 2.07 11.52
C VAL A 184 0.90 2.42 13.00
N VAL A 185 -0.18 2.32 13.77
CA VAL A 185 -0.15 2.63 15.21
C VAL A 185 0.77 1.68 15.96
N ARG A 186 0.64 0.36 15.72
CA ARG A 186 1.48 -0.64 16.39
C ARG A 186 2.96 -0.47 16.05
N TYR A 187 3.28 -0.24 14.78
CA TYR A 187 4.64 0.02 14.36
C TYR A 187 5.20 1.31 15.00
N TYR A 188 4.41 2.38 15.02
CA TYR A 188 4.78 3.62 15.71
C TYR A 188 5.09 3.38 17.20
N MET A 189 4.22 2.64 17.90
CA MET A 189 4.44 2.27 19.30
C MET A 189 5.74 1.47 19.48
N LYS A 190 5.98 0.49 18.61
CA LYS A 190 7.19 -0.37 18.62
C LYS A 190 8.47 0.48 18.51
N VAL A 191 8.56 1.33 17.50
CA VAL A 191 9.78 2.11 17.22
C VAL A 191 10.04 3.25 18.22
N HIS A 192 8.97 3.74 18.87
CA HIS A 192 9.09 4.79 19.90
C HIS A 192 9.11 4.23 21.33
N GLY A 193 9.13 2.92 21.48
CA GLY A 193 9.14 2.28 22.81
C GLY A 193 7.90 2.58 23.65
N ILE A 194 6.74 2.84 23.00
CA ILE A 194 5.49 3.14 23.69
C ILE A 194 4.87 1.81 24.14
N ARG A 195 4.71 1.69 25.46
CA ARG A 195 4.08 0.49 26.04
C ARG A 195 2.60 0.41 25.67
N GLU A 196 2.08 -0.81 25.53
CA GLU A 196 0.67 -1.05 25.17
C GLU A 196 -0.33 -0.46 26.17
N ASP A 197 0.09 -0.32 27.45
CA ASP A 197 -0.76 0.27 28.49
C ASP A 197 -0.88 1.81 28.41
N LYS A 198 -0.14 2.48 27.52
CA LYS A 198 -0.18 3.93 27.34
C LYS A 198 -1.19 4.44 26.33
N LEU A 199 -1.56 3.61 25.38
CA LEU A 199 -2.55 3.91 24.34
C LEU A 199 -3.60 2.80 24.30
N GLN A 200 -4.84 3.20 24.10
CA GLN A 200 -5.96 2.27 23.91
C GLN A 200 -6.42 2.32 22.46
N LEU A 201 -6.47 1.16 21.81
CA LEU A 201 -6.87 1.00 20.42
C LEU A 201 -8.25 0.37 20.36
N TYR A 202 -9.21 1.06 19.77
CA TYR A 202 -10.55 0.58 19.56
C TYR A 202 -10.81 0.43 18.06
N GLY A 203 -11.17 -0.78 17.62
CA GLY A 203 -11.55 -1.01 16.22
C GLY A 203 -12.71 -0.14 15.80
N LEU A 204 -12.61 0.52 14.66
CA LEU A 204 -13.71 1.29 14.11
C LEU A 204 -14.68 0.38 13.36
N PRO A 205 -15.99 0.72 13.31
CA PRO A 205 -16.99 -0.06 12.59
C PRO A 205 -16.85 0.19 11.07
N SER A 206 -15.71 -0.20 10.52
CA SER A 206 -15.41 -0.13 9.11
C SER A 206 -15.09 -1.52 8.57
N SER A 207 -15.31 -1.73 7.28
CA SER A 207 -14.83 -2.95 6.64
C SER A 207 -13.31 -3.03 6.70
N PRO A 208 -12.72 -4.22 6.75
CA PRO A 208 -11.27 -4.39 6.68
C PRO A 208 -10.66 -3.62 5.50
N THR A 209 -9.46 -3.08 5.70
CA THR A 209 -8.67 -2.47 4.64
C THR A 209 -7.89 -3.55 3.92
N GLU A 210 -8.40 -3.97 2.78
CA GLU A 210 -7.77 -4.97 1.92
C GLU A 210 -6.81 -4.30 0.93
N ARG A 211 -5.52 -4.34 1.21
CA ARG A 211 -4.53 -3.71 0.34
C ARG A 211 -4.26 -4.59 -0.88
N ARG A 212 -4.54 -4.04 -2.05
CA ARG A 212 -4.45 -4.71 -3.36
C ARG A 212 -3.62 -3.88 -4.32
N PHE A 213 -3.21 -4.50 -5.43
CA PHE A 213 -2.80 -3.73 -6.61
C PHE A 213 -4.04 -3.35 -7.43
N LEU A 214 -4.08 -2.08 -7.84
CA LEU A 214 -4.94 -1.58 -8.90
C LEU A 214 -4.14 -1.59 -10.19
N VAL A 215 -4.65 -2.28 -11.22
CA VAL A 215 -4.00 -2.39 -12.52
C VAL A 215 -4.97 -1.88 -13.60
N PRO A 216 -4.63 -0.80 -14.33
CA PRO A 216 -5.43 -0.37 -15.47
C PRO A 216 -5.53 -1.48 -16.53
N HIS A 217 -6.63 -1.54 -17.26
CA HIS A 217 -6.80 -2.54 -18.34
C HIS A 217 -5.71 -2.48 -19.41
N SER A 218 -5.12 -1.28 -19.65
CA SER A 218 -3.97 -1.12 -20.54
C SER A 218 -2.70 -1.85 -20.07
N LYS A 219 -2.66 -2.30 -18.81
CA LYS A 219 -1.57 -3.08 -18.20
C LYS A 219 -1.99 -4.51 -17.87
N ALA A 220 -2.98 -5.07 -18.56
CA ALA A 220 -3.49 -6.42 -18.32
C ALA A 220 -2.37 -7.48 -18.38
N ALA A 221 -1.40 -7.36 -19.29
CA ALA A 221 -0.26 -8.28 -19.37
C ALA A 221 0.61 -8.28 -18.08
N VAL A 222 0.70 -7.15 -17.38
CA VAL A 222 1.35 -7.07 -16.06
C VAL A 222 0.50 -7.77 -15.00
N TYR A 223 -0.82 -7.54 -15.03
CA TYR A 223 -1.76 -8.21 -14.10
C TYR A 223 -1.66 -9.73 -14.18
N GLU A 224 -1.67 -10.31 -15.39
CA GLU A 224 -1.56 -11.76 -15.60
C GLU A 224 -0.28 -12.36 -14.99
N LYS A 225 0.80 -11.58 -14.96
CA LYS A 225 2.08 -12.02 -14.39
C LYS A 225 2.13 -11.88 -12.86
N ILE A 226 1.59 -10.80 -12.29
CA ILE A 226 1.68 -10.56 -10.83
C ILE A 226 0.56 -11.23 -10.04
N ALA A 227 -0.66 -11.35 -10.58
CA ALA A 227 -1.81 -11.86 -9.83
C ALA A 227 -1.61 -13.28 -9.28
N PRO A 228 -1.00 -14.25 -10.01
CA PRO A 228 -0.68 -15.56 -9.45
C PRO A 228 0.34 -15.52 -8.30
N VAL A 229 1.33 -14.61 -8.38
CA VAL A 229 2.34 -14.41 -7.33
C VAL A 229 1.68 -13.84 -6.08
N ILE A 230 0.90 -12.77 -6.22
CA ILE A 230 0.20 -12.13 -5.10
C ILE A 230 -0.77 -13.11 -4.41
N ARG A 231 -1.45 -13.97 -5.16
CA ARG A 231 -2.37 -14.96 -4.59
C ARG A 231 -1.70 -15.95 -3.63
N LYS A 232 -0.43 -16.25 -3.86
CA LYS A 232 0.36 -17.21 -3.05
C LYS A 232 1.02 -16.57 -1.83
N LEU A 233 1.11 -15.25 -1.75
CA LEU A 233 1.87 -14.54 -0.69
C LEU A 233 1.46 -14.95 0.72
N LYS A 234 0.15 -15.14 0.97
CA LYS A 234 -0.35 -15.50 2.31
C LYS A 234 0.24 -16.82 2.84
N ASP A 235 0.61 -17.74 1.93
CA ASP A 235 1.12 -19.06 2.25
C ASP A 235 2.66 -19.17 2.00
N ASP A 236 3.31 -18.07 1.59
CA ASP A 236 4.73 -18.03 1.27
C ASP A 236 5.59 -17.72 2.51
N PRO A 237 6.46 -18.64 2.95
CA PRO A 237 7.28 -18.43 4.15
C PRO A 237 8.30 -17.31 4.01
N GLU A 238 8.78 -16.99 2.80
CA GLU A 238 9.69 -15.86 2.57
C GLU A 238 8.93 -14.55 2.82
N TRP A 239 7.75 -14.42 2.24
CA TRP A 239 6.92 -13.24 2.45
C TRP A 239 6.53 -13.05 3.92
N GLN A 240 6.11 -14.11 4.60
CA GLN A 240 5.77 -14.06 6.03
C GLN A 240 6.95 -13.57 6.88
N ARG A 241 8.18 -14.05 6.61
CA ARG A 241 9.38 -13.53 7.29
C ARG A 241 9.68 -12.06 6.99
N LEU A 242 9.38 -11.60 5.77
CA LEU A 242 9.56 -10.19 5.41
C LEU A 242 8.61 -9.28 6.19
N VAL A 243 7.32 -9.63 6.27
CA VAL A 243 6.34 -8.77 6.94
C VAL A 243 6.42 -8.82 8.47
N SER A 244 6.85 -9.96 9.05
CA SER A 244 7.00 -10.08 10.52
C SER A 244 7.99 -9.09 11.14
N LYS A 245 8.87 -8.48 10.35
CA LYS A 245 9.76 -7.41 10.81
C LYS A 245 8.98 -6.15 11.22
N TYR A 246 7.79 -6.00 10.70
CA TYR A 246 6.96 -4.80 10.85
C TYR A 246 5.78 -4.96 11.83
N GLU A 247 5.60 -6.17 12.37
CA GLU A 247 4.59 -6.50 13.39
C GLU A 247 5.05 -6.23 14.81
#